data_90442bb60c7ffed2695e1aa4401a6668
#
_entry.id   90442bb60c7ffed2695e1aa4401a6668
#
_cell.length_a   1.000
_cell.length_b   1.000
_cell.length_c   1.000
_cell.angle_alpha   90.00
_cell.angle_beta   90.00
_cell.angle_gamma   90.00
#
_symmetry.space_group_name_H-M   'P 1'
#
loop_
_entity.id
_entity.type
_entity.pdbx_description
1 polymer ?
#
loop_
_entity_poly.entity_id
_entity_poly.type
_entity_poly.pdbx_seq_one_letter_code
_entity_poly.pdbx_strand_id
1 'polypeptide(L)'
;MNRAELHVHLEGSVEPETLLELDASLTREEIAAATSYSDFAGFLKSFVWVNQRLRKPEDYARVARRLFERLESEGVTYVEVTLSAGVVLWKQQPFVPVYDALAREAARSPITVRWILDAIRQFGAETAKPVFELAAERVGDGVVAVGIGGDEERGPARWFADLYRQARDRGLRLTCHAGETTGPASIWEALAIGAERIGHGIRAIEDRALVARLIEKDVPLEVCITSNVRTGAVTSLAEHPVKRLWDAGVPIVLSTDDPALFDCTLASEYDLAARAFGFTQEQLAELARNSFRYAFEQVGAVGR
;
A
#
# COMPACT_ATOMS: atom_id res chain seq x y z
N MET A 1 -4.99 17.47 11.93
CA MET A 1 -6.11 16.87 11.15
C MET A 1 -5.96 15.37 11.26
N ASN A 2 -7.00 14.66 11.73
CA ASN A 2 -6.96 13.19 11.78
C ASN A 2 -6.99 12.62 10.37
N ARG A 3 -6.20 11.55 10.14
CA ARG A 3 -6.05 10.89 8.83
C ARG A 3 -6.10 9.39 9.02
N ALA A 4 -6.49 8.68 7.98
CA ALA A 4 -6.24 7.25 7.84
C ALA A 4 -5.14 7.03 6.79
N GLU A 5 -4.30 6.00 6.99
CA GLU A 5 -3.35 5.53 5.99
C GLU A 5 -3.87 4.21 5.42
N LEU A 6 -4.11 4.15 4.11
CA LEU A 6 -4.78 3.00 3.49
C LEU A 6 -3.89 2.21 2.52
N HIS A 7 -2.68 2.74 2.23
CA HIS A 7 -1.73 2.09 1.33
C HIS A 7 -0.30 2.29 1.84
N VAL A 8 0.09 1.44 2.77
CA VAL A 8 1.44 1.41 3.33
C VAL A 8 1.91 -0.03 3.47
N HIS A 9 3.10 -0.33 2.97
CA HIS A 9 3.73 -1.64 3.07
C HIS A 9 4.58 -1.73 4.34
N LEU A 10 4.36 -2.80 5.12
CA LEU A 10 5.13 -3.06 6.33
C LEU A 10 6.63 -3.14 6.03
N GLU A 11 6.98 -3.88 4.99
CA GLU A 11 8.38 -4.14 4.62
C GLU A 11 9.07 -2.89 4.08
N GLY A 12 8.33 -2.00 3.42
CA GLY A 12 8.82 -0.69 2.96
C GLY A 12 8.90 0.37 4.06
N SER A 13 8.50 0.00 5.27
CA SER A 13 8.55 0.86 6.46
C SER A 13 9.79 0.60 7.34
N VAL A 14 10.72 -0.25 6.89
CA VAL A 14 11.93 -0.60 7.64
C VAL A 14 12.96 0.51 7.51
N GLU A 15 13.07 1.33 8.55
CA GLU A 15 14.02 2.45 8.61
C GLU A 15 15.47 1.98 8.72
N PRO A 16 16.46 2.79 8.28
CA PRO A 16 17.89 2.46 8.34
C PRO A 16 18.37 2.05 9.74
N GLU A 17 17.88 2.72 10.78
CA GLU A 17 18.19 2.38 12.19
C GLU A 17 17.69 0.99 12.56
N THR A 18 16.51 0.62 12.04
CA THR A 18 15.96 -0.72 12.23
C THR A 18 16.80 -1.77 11.52
N LEU A 19 17.27 -1.50 10.29
CA LEU A 19 18.16 -2.41 9.55
C LEU A 19 19.48 -2.67 10.30
N LEU A 20 20.10 -1.63 10.89
CA LEU A 20 21.31 -1.78 11.71
C LEU A 20 21.08 -2.65 12.94
N GLU A 21 19.89 -2.61 13.53
CA GLU A 21 19.55 -3.46 14.68
C GLU A 21 19.21 -4.91 14.27
N LEU A 22 18.62 -5.09 13.09
CA LEU A 22 18.29 -6.42 12.55
C LEU A 22 19.53 -7.16 12.05
N ASP A 23 20.51 -6.43 11.55
CA ASP A 23 21.76 -6.98 11.03
C ASP A 23 22.95 -6.07 11.42
N ALA A 24 23.59 -6.42 12.54
CA ALA A 24 24.73 -5.66 13.10
C ALA A 24 26.00 -5.68 12.20
N SER A 25 26.00 -6.45 11.12
CA SER A 25 27.09 -6.44 10.14
C SER A 25 26.97 -5.32 9.13
N LEU A 26 25.80 -4.65 9.03
CA LEU A 26 25.55 -3.57 8.07
C LEU A 26 26.16 -2.25 8.54
N THR A 27 26.57 -1.44 7.57
CA THR A 27 26.91 -0.04 7.76
C THR A 27 25.84 0.87 7.16
N ARG A 28 25.81 2.15 7.56
CA ARG A 28 24.88 3.15 6.97
C ARG A 28 25.14 3.33 5.48
N GLU A 29 26.39 3.26 5.04
CA GLU A 29 26.80 3.38 3.65
C GLU A 29 26.28 2.21 2.81
N GLU A 30 26.34 0.98 3.34
CA GLU A 30 25.79 -0.20 2.67
C GLU A 30 24.27 -0.13 2.55
N ILE A 31 23.57 0.32 3.60
CA ILE A 31 22.12 0.52 3.57
C ILE A 31 21.77 1.57 2.51
N ALA A 32 22.43 2.74 2.53
CA ALA A 32 22.19 3.81 1.56
C ALA A 32 22.44 3.35 0.11
N ALA A 33 23.48 2.56 -0.12
CA ALA A 33 23.77 2.01 -1.44
C ALA A 33 22.73 0.98 -1.88
N ALA A 34 22.27 0.11 -0.98
CA ALA A 34 21.30 -0.94 -1.28
C ALA A 34 19.85 -0.40 -1.45
N THR A 35 19.56 0.77 -0.87
CA THR A 35 18.27 1.45 -1.00
C THR A 35 18.28 2.62 -1.97
N SER A 36 19.35 2.76 -2.76
CA SER A 36 19.45 3.75 -3.84
C SER A 36 19.04 3.13 -5.17
N TYR A 37 18.09 3.74 -5.85
CA TYR A 37 17.56 3.27 -7.15
C TYR A 37 17.09 4.45 -8.00
N SER A 38 16.90 4.23 -9.30
CA SER A 38 16.47 5.25 -10.26
C SER A 38 15.24 4.85 -11.06
N ASP A 39 14.75 3.61 -10.87
CA ASP A 39 13.60 3.08 -11.57
C ASP A 39 12.88 2.00 -10.74
N PHE A 40 11.73 1.56 -11.22
CA PHE A 40 10.91 0.56 -10.55
C PHE A 40 11.63 -0.79 -10.36
N ALA A 41 12.42 -1.23 -11.34
CA ALA A 41 13.17 -2.48 -11.22
C ALA A 41 14.26 -2.40 -10.13
N GLY A 42 14.90 -1.25 -10.01
CA GLY A 42 15.84 -0.94 -8.93
C GLY A 42 15.16 -0.89 -7.57
N PHE A 43 13.98 -0.24 -7.50
CA PHE A 43 13.15 -0.24 -6.29
C PHE A 43 12.81 -1.67 -5.83
N LEU A 44 12.34 -2.54 -6.72
CA LEU A 44 12.03 -3.94 -6.37
C LEU A 44 13.27 -4.68 -5.82
N LYS A 45 14.47 -4.41 -6.33
CA LYS A 45 15.72 -4.98 -5.78
C LYS A 45 15.98 -4.48 -4.36
N SER A 46 15.79 -3.20 -4.11
CA SER A 46 15.92 -2.60 -2.77
C SER A 46 14.89 -3.19 -1.80
N PHE A 47 13.64 -3.32 -2.23
CA PHE A 47 12.57 -3.94 -1.45
C PHE A 47 12.91 -5.40 -1.10
N VAL A 48 13.36 -6.20 -2.06
CA VAL A 48 13.81 -7.59 -1.82
C VAL A 48 15.00 -7.60 -0.85
N TRP A 49 15.95 -6.71 -1.02
CA TRP A 49 17.12 -6.61 -0.15
C TRP A 49 16.73 -6.30 1.30
N VAL A 50 15.81 -5.37 1.55
CA VAL A 50 15.26 -5.10 2.88
C VAL A 50 14.55 -6.33 3.45
N ASN A 51 13.68 -6.96 2.66
CA ASN A 51 12.93 -8.15 3.07
C ASN A 51 13.81 -9.31 3.52
N GLN A 52 15.02 -9.46 2.97
CA GLN A 52 15.97 -10.50 3.39
C GLN A 52 16.46 -10.33 4.83
N ARG A 53 16.29 -9.16 5.46
CA ARG A 53 16.65 -8.85 6.85
C ARG A 53 15.54 -9.18 7.83
N LEU A 54 14.29 -9.32 7.36
CA LEU A 54 13.17 -9.78 8.17
C LEU A 54 13.19 -11.32 8.23
N ARG A 55 13.85 -11.89 9.22
CA ARG A 55 14.19 -13.33 9.29
C ARG A 55 13.30 -14.11 10.25
N LYS A 56 12.69 -13.47 11.22
CA LYS A 56 11.90 -14.09 12.30
C LYS A 56 10.72 -13.20 12.69
N PRO A 57 9.69 -13.75 13.35
CA PRO A 57 8.49 -13.00 13.74
C PRO A 57 8.76 -11.70 14.51
N GLU A 58 9.79 -11.69 15.38
CA GLU A 58 10.16 -10.54 16.17
C GLU A 58 10.69 -9.37 15.33
N ASP A 59 11.27 -9.66 14.16
CA ASP A 59 11.75 -8.65 13.24
C ASP A 59 10.56 -7.88 12.65
N TYR A 60 9.53 -8.61 12.19
CA TYR A 60 8.28 -8.02 11.70
C TYR A 60 7.55 -7.23 12.80
N ALA A 61 7.46 -7.78 14.01
CA ALA A 61 6.86 -7.10 15.16
C ALA A 61 7.56 -5.77 15.48
N ARG A 62 8.89 -5.73 15.41
CA ARG A 62 9.67 -4.50 15.63
C ARG A 62 9.35 -3.43 14.60
N VAL A 63 9.29 -3.81 13.33
CA VAL A 63 8.93 -2.89 12.23
C VAL A 63 7.51 -2.37 12.41
N ALA A 64 6.56 -3.25 12.70
CA ALA A 64 5.16 -2.88 12.91
C ALA A 64 5.00 -1.87 14.06
N ARG A 65 5.63 -2.11 15.21
CA ARG A 65 5.60 -1.19 16.34
C ARG A 65 6.10 0.20 15.96
N ARG A 66 7.26 0.30 15.30
CA ARG A 66 7.84 1.57 14.87
C ARG A 66 6.98 2.30 13.84
N LEU A 67 6.40 1.54 12.90
CA LEU A 67 5.45 2.10 11.95
C LEU A 67 4.25 2.71 12.67
N PHE A 68 3.66 2.01 13.65
CA PHE A 68 2.48 2.50 14.37
C PHE A 68 2.80 3.73 15.22
N GLU A 69 3.95 3.72 15.94
CA GLU A 69 4.43 4.87 16.70
C GLU A 69 4.64 6.11 15.80
N ARG A 70 5.21 5.92 14.62
CA ARG A 70 5.40 6.99 13.65
C ARG A 70 4.07 7.51 13.13
N LEU A 71 3.17 6.63 12.68
CA LEU A 71 1.86 7.03 12.16
C LEU A 71 1.03 7.77 13.21
N GLU A 72 1.06 7.33 14.48
CA GLU A 72 0.45 8.06 15.59
C GLU A 72 1.01 9.48 15.72
N SER A 73 2.32 9.62 15.66
CA SER A 73 2.99 10.95 15.75
C SER A 73 2.63 11.88 14.59
N GLU A 74 2.21 11.32 13.45
CA GLU A 74 1.74 12.06 12.27
C GLU A 74 0.22 12.37 12.32
N GLY A 75 -0.46 11.97 13.40
CA GLY A 75 -1.91 12.19 13.57
C GLY A 75 -2.78 11.19 12.81
N VAL A 76 -2.23 10.04 12.45
CA VAL A 76 -3.00 8.91 11.93
C VAL A 76 -3.72 8.23 13.09
N THR A 77 -4.99 7.88 12.91
CA THR A 77 -5.80 7.20 13.93
C THR A 77 -6.29 5.83 13.47
N TYR A 78 -6.17 5.54 12.18
CA TYR A 78 -6.52 4.28 11.53
C TYR A 78 -5.54 3.96 10.41
N VAL A 79 -5.12 2.72 10.30
CA VAL A 79 -4.22 2.26 9.23
C VAL A 79 -4.62 0.89 8.71
N GLU A 80 -4.53 0.71 7.41
CA GLU A 80 -4.59 -0.59 6.74
C GLU A 80 -3.18 -0.90 6.19
N VAL A 81 -2.46 -1.75 6.92
CA VAL A 81 -1.07 -2.10 6.57
C VAL A 81 -1.05 -3.29 5.64
N THR A 82 -0.41 -3.14 4.51
CA THR A 82 -0.14 -4.24 3.58
C THR A 82 1.05 -5.06 4.08
N LEU A 83 0.81 -6.36 4.31
CA LEU A 83 1.83 -7.36 4.56
C LEU A 83 2.05 -8.14 3.26
N SER A 84 3.27 -8.16 2.76
CA SER A 84 3.67 -8.97 1.60
C SER A 84 3.71 -10.47 1.97
N ALA A 85 2.53 -11.04 2.27
CA ALA A 85 2.41 -12.45 2.67
C ALA A 85 2.99 -13.40 1.62
N GLY A 86 2.89 -13.02 0.34
CA GLY A 86 3.54 -13.74 -0.76
C GLY A 86 5.07 -13.79 -0.61
N VAL A 87 5.71 -12.75 -0.08
CA VAL A 87 7.15 -12.74 0.21
C VAL A 87 7.48 -13.62 1.42
N VAL A 88 6.66 -13.58 2.47
CA VAL A 88 6.83 -14.45 3.65
C VAL A 88 6.84 -15.91 3.22
N LEU A 89 5.87 -16.32 2.40
CA LEU A 89 5.76 -17.68 1.87
C LEU A 89 6.92 -18.02 0.91
N TRP A 90 7.30 -17.11 0.01
CA TRP A 90 8.42 -17.29 -0.90
C TRP A 90 9.74 -17.53 -0.15
N LYS A 91 9.95 -16.83 0.97
CA LYS A 91 11.09 -17.02 1.87
C LYS A 91 10.98 -18.32 2.70
N GLN A 92 9.92 -19.11 2.55
CA GLN A 92 9.63 -20.31 3.33
C GLN A 92 9.55 -20.04 4.86
N GLN A 93 9.13 -18.84 5.21
CA GLN A 93 8.91 -18.49 6.62
C GLN A 93 7.51 -18.95 7.07
N PRO A 94 7.37 -19.38 8.33
CA PRO A 94 6.07 -19.78 8.86
C PRO A 94 5.17 -18.54 9.02
N PHE A 95 4.11 -18.46 8.21
CA PHE A 95 3.21 -17.29 8.19
C PHE A 95 2.52 -17.06 9.54
N VAL A 96 2.00 -18.12 10.17
CA VAL A 96 1.21 -18.00 11.41
C VAL A 96 2.00 -17.32 12.54
N PRO A 97 3.23 -17.72 12.91
CA PRO A 97 4.03 -17.00 13.90
C PRO A 97 4.33 -15.55 13.53
N VAL A 98 4.55 -15.24 12.24
CA VAL A 98 4.76 -13.87 11.77
C VAL A 98 3.49 -13.05 12.00
N TYR A 99 2.34 -13.53 11.53
CA TYR A 99 1.07 -12.83 11.70
C TYR A 99 0.68 -12.67 13.17
N ASP A 100 0.85 -13.69 14.00
CA ASP A 100 0.55 -13.62 15.44
C ASP A 100 1.42 -12.56 16.15
N ALA A 101 2.66 -12.38 15.72
CA ALA A 101 3.53 -11.33 16.24
C ALA A 101 3.03 -9.93 15.84
N LEU A 102 2.60 -9.77 14.59
CA LEU A 102 2.01 -8.55 14.07
C LEU A 102 0.67 -8.21 14.75
N ALA A 103 -0.21 -9.19 14.92
CA ALA A 103 -1.50 -9.01 15.60
C ALA A 103 -1.32 -8.56 17.06
N ARG A 104 -0.30 -9.07 17.77
CA ARG A 104 0.02 -8.61 19.13
C ARG A 104 0.49 -7.16 19.16
N GLU A 105 1.27 -6.70 18.21
CA GLU A 105 1.67 -5.29 18.15
C GLU A 105 0.48 -4.39 17.76
N ALA A 106 -0.36 -4.83 16.82
CA ALA A 106 -1.60 -4.13 16.48
C ALA A 106 -2.54 -3.96 17.68
N ALA A 107 -2.69 -5.01 18.51
CA ALA A 107 -3.53 -4.96 19.71
C ALA A 107 -2.99 -4.02 20.81
N ARG A 108 -1.70 -3.69 20.78
CA ARG A 108 -1.05 -2.76 21.72
C ARG A 108 -0.99 -1.33 21.21
N SER A 109 -1.26 -1.16 19.92
CA SER A 109 -1.17 0.15 19.26
C SER A 109 -2.29 1.09 19.73
N PRO A 110 -2.00 2.38 19.93
CA PRO A 110 -3.02 3.39 20.23
C PRO A 110 -3.88 3.73 18.99
N ILE A 111 -3.41 3.42 17.79
CA ILE A 111 -4.17 3.59 16.55
C ILE A 111 -4.86 2.29 16.14
N THR A 112 -5.97 2.38 15.45
CA THR A 112 -6.66 1.20 14.91
C THR A 112 -5.88 0.65 13.72
N VAL A 113 -5.43 -0.61 13.81
CA VAL A 113 -4.65 -1.29 12.77
C VAL A 113 -5.49 -2.41 12.13
N ARG A 114 -5.47 -2.47 10.80
CA ARG A 114 -6.00 -3.57 10.00
C ARG A 114 -4.95 -4.03 9.00
N TRP A 115 -5.13 -5.24 8.50
CA TRP A 115 -4.17 -5.87 7.62
C TRP A 115 -4.76 -6.17 6.25
N ILE A 116 -3.95 -5.91 5.23
CA ILE A 116 -4.16 -6.36 3.85
C ILE A 116 -3.08 -7.40 3.56
N LEU A 117 -3.45 -8.61 3.14
CA LEU A 117 -2.46 -9.60 2.73
C LEU A 117 -2.23 -9.50 1.23
N ASP A 118 -0.97 -9.30 0.83
CA ASP A 118 -0.61 -9.07 -0.57
C ASP A 118 0.14 -10.26 -1.17
N ALA A 119 -0.24 -10.64 -2.40
CA ALA A 119 0.40 -11.69 -3.16
C ALA A 119 1.28 -11.12 -4.28
N ILE A 120 2.38 -11.81 -4.58
CA ILE A 120 3.33 -11.39 -5.63
C ILE A 120 2.77 -11.79 -6.98
N ARG A 121 2.28 -10.81 -7.74
CA ARG A 121 1.52 -11.03 -8.98
C ARG A 121 2.30 -11.70 -10.11
N GLN A 122 3.60 -11.39 -10.27
CA GLN A 122 4.43 -11.97 -11.33
C GLN A 122 4.71 -13.48 -11.15
N PHE A 123 4.39 -14.05 -9.99
CA PHE A 123 4.50 -15.48 -9.74
C PHE A 123 3.23 -16.26 -10.11
N GLY A 124 2.17 -15.54 -10.53
CA GLY A 124 0.93 -16.12 -11.02
C GLY A 124 -0.07 -16.56 -9.95
N ALA A 125 -1.26 -16.93 -10.40
CA ALA A 125 -2.40 -17.19 -9.52
C ALA A 125 -2.21 -18.42 -8.61
N GLU A 126 -1.56 -19.46 -9.09
CA GLU A 126 -1.30 -20.67 -8.27
C GLU A 126 -0.41 -20.36 -7.07
N THR A 127 0.61 -19.51 -7.24
CA THR A 127 1.49 -19.08 -6.15
C THR A 127 0.78 -18.10 -5.21
N ALA A 128 -0.17 -17.31 -5.73
CA ALA A 128 -0.97 -16.39 -4.94
C ALA A 128 -2.04 -17.08 -4.09
N LYS A 129 -2.55 -18.24 -4.53
CA LYS A 129 -3.67 -18.94 -3.89
C LYS A 129 -3.49 -19.12 -2.38
N PRO A 130 -2.33 -19.58 -1.84
CA PRO A 130 -2.14 -19.71 -0.40
C PRO A 130 -2.28 -18.39 0.36
N VAL A 131 -1.90 -17.24 -0.23
CA VAL A 131 -2.07 -15.92 0.39
C VAL A 131 -3.56 -15.59 0.54
N PHE A 132 -4.35 -15.84 -0.50
CA PHE A 132 -5.80 -15.62 -0.48
C PHE A 132 -6.51 -16.54 0.52
N GLU A 133 -6.06 -17.79 0.66
CA GLU A 133 -6.56 -18.73 1.65
C GLU A 133 -6.26 -18.27 3.07
N LEU A 134 -5.00 -17.88 3.35
CA LEU A 134 -4.57 -17.33 4.64
C LEU A 134 -5.34 -16.05 5.01
N ALA A 135 -5.55 -15.15 4.05
CA ALA A 135 -6.33 -13.93 4.27
C ALA A 135 -7.77 -14.27 4.70
N ALA A 136 -8.39 -15.19 3.99
CA ALA A 136 -9.76 -15.58 4.29
C ALA A 136 -9.92 -16.36 5.62
N GLU A 137 -8.89 -17.08 6.07
CA GLU A 137 -8.85 -17.69 7.40
C GLU A 137 -8.73 -16.66 8.54
N ARG A 138 -8.30 -15.43 8.24
CA ARG A 138 -8.05 -14.35 9.20
C ARG A 138 -9.10 -13.24 9.14
N VAL A 139 -10.19 -13.42 8.39
CA VAL A 139 -11.35 -12.53 8.44
C VAL A 139 -11.88 -12.49 9.88
N GLY A 140 -12.00 -11.29 10.45
CA GLY A 140 -12.37 -11.11 11.85
C GLY A 140 -11.20 -11.16 12.85
N ASP A 141 -9.99 -11.53 12.39
CA ASP A 141 -8.74 -11.51 13.17
C ASP A 141 -7.82 -10.35 12.70
N GLY A 142 -8.43 -9.24 12.29
CA GLY A 142 -7.74 -8.03 11.86
C GLY A 142 -7.42 -7.95 10.35
N VAL A 143 -7.53 -9.04 9.59
CA VAL A 143 -7.41 -8.99 8.12
C VAL A 143 -8.73 -8.51 7.52
N VAL A 144 -8.67 -7.43 6.75
CA VAL A 144 -9.85 -6.81 6.11
C VAL A 144 -9.87 -7.01 4.60
N ALA A 145 -8.71 -7.18 3.98
CA ALA A 145 -8.61 -7.27 2.53
C ALA A 145 -7.47 -8.17 2.07
N VAL A 146 -7.50 -8.47 0.78
CA VAL A 146 -6.43 -9.09 0.04
C VAL A 146 -6.12 -8.29 -1.22
N GLY A 147 -4.86 -8.29 -1.64
CA GLY A 147 -4.38 -7.59 -2.83
C GLY A 147 -3.36 -8.37 -3.62
N ILE A 148 -2.95 -7.78 -4.74
CA ILE A 148 -1.80 -8.19 -5.53
C ILE A 148 -0.93 -6.98 -5.84
N GLY A 149 0.38 -7.12 -5.62
CA GLY A 149 1.40 -6.12 -5.92
C GLY A 149 2.56 -6.71 -6.70
N GLY A 150 3.50 -5.85 -7.11
CA GLY A 150 4.68 -6.20 -7.86
C GLY A 150 4.57 -5.84 -9.36
N ASP A 151 5.18 -6.63 -10.22
CA ASP A 151 5.35 -6.32 -11.65
C ASP A 151 4.02 -6.49 -12.43
N GLU A 152 3.39 -5.36 -12.77
CA GLU A 152 2.10 -5.32 -13.46
C GLU A 152 2.14 -5.97 -14.86
N GLU A 153 3.25 -5.77 -15.59
CA GLU A 153 3.40 -6.29 -16.95
C GLU A 153 3.49 -7.82 -16.96
N ARG A 154 4.22 -8.37 -15.97
CA ARG A 154 4.46 -9.81 -15.85
C ARG A 154 3.37 -10.56 -15.10
N GLY A 155 2.45 -9.85 -14.42
CA GLY A 155 1.36 -10.44 -13.66
C GLY A 155 0.03 -9.71 -13.86
N PRO A 156 -0.58 -9.77 -15.08
CA PRO A 156 -1.84 -9.06 -15.34
C PRO A 156 -2.96 -9.46 -14.37
N ALA A 157 -3.75 -8.48 -13.93
CA ALA A 157 -4.78 -8.67 -12.89
C ALA A 157 -5.83 -9.73 -13.28
N ARG A 158 -6.14 -9.88 -14.56
CA ARG A 158 -7.10 -10.89 -15.05
C ARG A 158 -6.75 -12.34 -14.67
N TRP A 159 -5.48 -12.65 -14.39
CA TRP A 159 -5.08 -14.00 -13.96
C TRP A 159 -5.63 -14.38 -12.59
N PHE A 160 -6.02 -13.40 -11.78
CA PHE A 160 -6.44 -13.58 -10.38
C PHE A 160 -7.97 -13.49 -10.21
N ALA A 161 -8.75 -13.41 -11.29
CA ALA A 161 -10.20 -13.20 -11.24
C ALA A 161 -10.93 -14.22 -10.34
N ASP A 162 -10.59 -15.49 -10.43
CA ASP A 162 -11.22 -16.52 -9.60
C ASP A 162 -10.84 -16.40 -8.12
N LEU A 163 -9.58 -16.02 -7.81
CA LEU A 163 -9.12 -15.82 -6.44
C LEU A 163 -9.84 -14.61 -5.81
N TYR A 164 -9.96 -13.50 -6.55
CA TYR A 164 -10.68 -12.30 -6.10
C TYR A 164 -12.16 -12.59 -5.83
N ARG A 165 -12.82 -13.32 -6.71
CA ARG A 165 -14.19 -13.76 -6.50
C ARG A 165 -14.33 -14.60 -5.23
N GLN A 166 -13.48 -15.63 -5.05
CA GLN A 166 -13.49 -16.48 -3.87
C GLN A 166 -13.21 -15.71 -2.58
N ALA A 167 -12.27 -14.74 -2.60
CA ALA A 167 -11.95 -13.91 -1.46
C ALA A 167 -13.17 -13.04 -1.04
N ARG A 168 -13.84 -12.42 -2.01
CA ARG A 168 -15.06 -11.66 -1.76
C ARG A 168 -16.18 -12.54 -1.17
N ASP A 169 -16.39 -13.73 -1.73
CA ASP A 169 -17.40 -14.67 -1.26
C ASP A 169 -17.12 -15.13 0.20
N ARG A 170 -15.88 -15.01 0.66
CA ARG A 170 -15.42 -15.29 2.04
C ARG A 170 -15.36 -14.04 2.93
N GLY A 171 -15.85 -12.91 2.46
CA GLY A 171 -16.00 -11.66 3.25
C GLY A 171 -14.79 -10.73 3.24
N LEU A 172 -13.77 -10.98 2.40
CA LEU A 172 -12.65 -10.06 2.22
C LEU A 172 -13.02 -8.92 1.28
N ARG A 173 -12.48 -7.74 1.59
CA ARG A 173 -12.44 -6.61 0.66
C ARG A 173 -11.26 -6.77 -0.31
N LEU A 174 -11.28 -6.06 -1.40
CA LEU A 174 -10.41 -6.30 -2.54
C LEU A 174 -9.69 -5.01 -2.96
N THR A 175 -8.35 -5.03 -2.95
CA THR A 175 -7.52 -3.97 -3.54
C THR A 175 -6.60 -4.53 -4.62
N CYS A 176 -6.08 -3.68 -5.50
CA CYS A 176 -5.18 -4.11 -6.56
C CYS A 176 -4.27 -2.95 -6.96
N HIS A 177 -2.95 -3.16 -6.95
CA HIS A 177 -2.02 -2.24 -7.61
C HIS A 177 -2.28 -2.28 -9.12
N ALA A 178 -2.60 -1.16 -9.73
CA ALA A 178 -2.85 -1.08 -11.16
C ALA A 178 -2.66 0.33 -11.70
N GLY A 179 -2.11 0.46 -12.91
CA GLY A 179 -1.89 1.73 -13.56
C GLY A 179 -0.80 2.58 -12.88
N GLU A 180 0.17 1.94 -12.27
CA GLU A 180 1.42 2.55 -11.80
C GLU A 180 2.45 2.52 -12.92
N THR A 181 2.87 1.32 -13.32
CA THR A 181 3.92 1.08 -14.32
C THR A 181 3.36 0.76 -15.68
N THR A 182 2.13 0.28 -15.77
CA THR A 182 1.42 -0.01 -17.02
C THR A 182 0.28 0.97 -17.26
N GLY A 183 -0.28 0.95 -18.48
CA GLY A 183 -1.33 1.89 -18.89
C GLY A 183 -2.72 1.60 -18.30
N PRO A 184 -3.76 2.37 -18.75
CA PRO A 184 -5.13 2.27 -18.24
C PRO A 184 -5.75 0.87 -18.32
N ALA A 185 -5.29 0.03 -19.24
CA ALA A 185 -5.78 -1.35 -19.40
C ALA A 185 -5.61 -2.17 -18.10
N SER A 186 -4.54 -1.96 -17.34
CA SER A 186 -4.32 -2.62 -16.05
C SER A 186 -5.40 -2.24 -15.03
N ILE A 187 -5.83 -0.98 -15.02
CA ILE A 187 -6.89 -0.51 -14.12
C ILE A 187 -8.25 -1.10 -14.54
N TRP A 188 -8.52 -1.17 -15.85
CA TRP A 188 -9.72 -1.86 -16.34
C TRP A 188 -9.75 -3.33 -15.91
N GLU A 189 -8.61 -4.03 -15.97
CA GLU A 189 -8.52 -5.42 -15.49
C GLU A 189 -8.76 -5.52 -13.98
N ALA A 190 -8.19 -4.60 -13.19
CA ALA A 190 -8.40 -4.54 -11.74
C ALA A 190 -9.89 -4.32 -11.40
N LEU A 191 -10.56 -3.41 -12.10
CA LEU A 191 -12.00 -3.21 -11.93
C LEU A 191 -12.81 -4.45 -12.34
N ALA A 192 -12.41 -5.12 -13.42
CA ALA A 192 -13.10 -6.32 -13.93
C ALA A 192 -13.03 -7.51 -12.96
N ILE A 193 -11.93 -7.66 -12.22
CA ILE A 193 -11.81 -8.69 -11.19
C ILE A 193 -12.48 -8.31 -9.85
N GLY A 194 -12.99 -7.07 -9.74
CA GLY A 194 -13.76 -6.61 -8.60
C GLY A 194 -12.98 -5.85 -7.55
N ALA A 195 -11.81 -5.27 -7.88
CA ALA A 195 -11.10 -4.39 -6.97
C ALA A 195 -11.99 -3.19 -6.58
N GLU A 196 -12.05 -2.92 -5.29
CA GLU A 196 -12.86 -1.86 -4.68
C GLU A 196 -12.06 -0.59 -4.44
N ARG A 197 -10.73 -0.70 -4.39
CA ARG A 197 -9.75 0.38 -4.38
C ARG A 197 -8.60 0.01 -5.32
N ILE A 198 -8.00 1.01 -5.93
CA ILE A 198 -6.89 0.83 -6.86
C ILE A 198 -5.64 1.48 -6.27
N GLY A 199 -4.62 0.66 -5.99
CA GLY A 199 -3.29 1.16 -5.64
C GLY A 199 -2.71 1.96 -6.80
N HIS A 200 -2.24 3.16 -6.52
CA HIS A 200 -1.77 4.20 -7.46
C HIS A 200 -2.83 4.69 -8.46
N GLY A 201 -3.10 3.94 -9.50
CA GLY A 201 -4.10 4.26 -10.53
C GLY A 201 -3.81 5.50 -11.37
N ILE A 202 -2.58 6.03 -11.32
CA ILE A 202 -2.23 7.34 -11.89
C ILE A 202 -2.40 7.42 -13.41
N ARG A 203 -2.30 6.29 -14.11
CA ARG A 203 -2.50 6.19 -15.56
C ARG A 203 -3.98 6.29 -15.98
N ALA A 204 -4.93 6.31 -15.02
CA ALA A 204 -6.35 6.53 -15.34
C ALA A 204 -6.61 7.83 -16.11
N ILE A 205 -5.78 8.86 -15.87
CA ILE A 205 -5.90 10.17 -16.55
C ILE A 205 -5.72 10.07 -18.09
N GLU A 206 -5.14 9.00 -18.59
CA GLU A 206 -4.90 8.76 -20.02
C GLU A 206 -6.14 8.22 -20.74
N ASP A 207 -7.18 7.79 -20.00
CA ASP A 207 -8.43 7.23 -20.55
C ASP A 207 -9.65 7.90 -19.91
N ARG A 208 -10.34 8.76 -20.69
CA ARG A 208 -11.54 9.48 -20.22
C ARG A 208 -12.69 8.55 -19.83
N ALA A 209 -12.83 7.40 -20.49
CA ALA A 209 -13.88 6.44 -20.16
C ALA A 209 -13.58 5.77 -18.82
N LEU A 210 -12.31 5.49 -18.54
CA LEU A 210 -11.87 4.96 -17.25
C LEU A 210 -12.11 5.97 -16.13
N VAL A 211 -11.73 7.25 -16.32
CA VAL A 211 -12.01 8.32 -15.36
C VAL A 211 -13.51 8.39 -15.06
N ALA A 212 -14.36 8.41 -16.09
CA ALA A 212 -15.81 8.41 -15.90
C ALA A 212 -16.31 7.17 -15.13
N ARG A 213 -15.69 6.00 -15.39
CA ARG A 213 -16.04 4.75 -14.72
C ARG A 213 -15.66 4.75 -13.24
N LEU A 214 -14.48 5.26 -12.89
CA LEU A 214 -14.02 5.38 -11.49
C LEU A 214 -14.96 6.29 -10.70
N ILE A 215 -15.38 7.42 -11.30
CA ILE A 215 -16.33 8.36 -10.68
C ILE A 215 -17.71 7.70 -10.52
N GLU A 216 -18.24 7.08 -11.59
CA GLU A 216 -19.56 6.42 -11.57
C GLU A 216 -19.65 5.33 -10.48
N LYS A 217 -18.56 4.58 -10.32
CA LYS A 217 -18.51 3.45 -9.38
C LYS A 217 -18.00 3.84 -8.00
N ASP A 218 -17.62 5.10 -7.81
CA ASP A 218 -17.04 5.62 -6.56
C ASP A 218 -15.82 4.80 -6.10
N VAL A 219 -14.95 4.39 -7.06
CA VAL A 219 -13.74 3.62 -6.78
C VAL A 219 -12.56 4.58 -6.57
N PRO A 220 -11.97 4.64 -5.38
CA PRO A 220 -10.86 5.54 -5.09
C PRO A 220 -9.54 5.02 -5.64
N LEU A 221 -8.66 5.97 -5.96
CA LEU A 221 -7.25 5.74 -6.23
C LEU A 221 -6.43 6.06 -4.96
N GLU A 222 -5.59 5.13 -4.56
CA GLU A 222 -4.64 5.28 -3.45
C GLU A 222 -3.34 5.87 -3.99
N VAL A 223 -3.29 7.21 -4.07
CA VAL A 223 -2.20 7.92 -4.74
C VAL A 223 -1.05 8.16 -3.78
N CYS A 224 0.14 7.70 -4.18
CA CYS A 224 1.41 7.82 -3.45
C CYS A 224 2.35 8.69 -4.26
N ILE A 225 2.29 10.01 -4.06
CA ILE A 225 2.94 11.00 -4.94
C ILE A 225 4.46 10.79 -4.97
N THR A 226 5.08 10.71 -3.80
CA THR A 226 6.53 10.54 -3.67
C THR A 226 6.98 9.19 -4.27
N SER A 227 6.26 8.11 -4.00
CA SER A 227 6.51 6.78 -4.59
C SER A 227 6.53 6.86 -6.12
N ASN A 228 5.48 7.43 -6.72
CA ASN A 228 5.34 7.48 -8.17
C ASN A 228 6.48 8.26 -8.86
N VAL A 229 7.03 9.26 -8.20
CA VAL A 229 8.21 9.99 -8.72
C VAL A 229 9.49 9.19 -8.48
N ARG A 230 9.66 8.60 -7.29
CA ARG A 230 10.87 7.86 -6.91
C ARG A 230 11.06 6.57 -7.69
N THR A 231 9.98 5.87 -8.05
CA THR A 231 9.98 4.66 -8.88
C THR A 231 10.11 4.96 -10.37
N GLY A 232 9.99 6.24 -10.76
CA GLY A 232 9.99 6.64 -12.17
C GLY A 232 8.67 6.34 -12.90
N ALA A 233 7.61 5.96 -12.17
CA ALA A 233 6.27 5.84 -12.74
C ALA A 233 5.77 7.17 -13.33
N VAL A 234 6.25 8.28 -12.75
CA VAL A 234 6.11 9.63 -13.28
C VAL A 234 7.50 10.27 -13.42
N THR A 235 7.76 10.92 -14.54
CA THR A 235 9.08 11.48 -14.87
C THR A 235 9.52 12.62 -13.97
N SER A 236 8.56 13.38 -13.45
CA SER A 236 8.82 14.49 -12.51
C SER A 236 7.57 14.83 -11.70
N LEU A 237 7.79 15.51 -10.58
CA LEU A 237 6.70 15.99 -9.73
C LEU A 237 5.72 16.89 -10.50
N ALA A 238 6.22 17.75 -11.40
CA ALA A 238 5.40 18.66 -12.18
C ALA A 238 4.44 17.94 -13.15
N GLU A 239 4.77 16.72 -13.55
CA GLU A 239 3.94 15.91 -14.46
C GLU A 239 2.98 14.96 -13.74
N HIS A 240 3.07 14.90 -12.41
CA HIS A 240 2.23 14.00 -11.63
C HIS A 240 0.74 14.33 -11.79
N PRO A 241 -0.12 13.35 -12.14
CA PRO A 241 -1.50 13.64 -12.55
C PRO A 241 -2.48 13.85 -11.38
N VAL A 242 -2.04 13.79 -10.13
CA VAL A 242 -2.93 13.81 -8.95
C VAL A 242 -3.93 14.96 -8.97
N LYS A 243 -3.48 16.18 -9.30
CA LYS A 243 -4.38 17.35 -9.34
C LYS A 243 -5.37 17.26 -10.49
N ARG A 244 -4.95 16.77 -11.66
CA ARG A 244 -5.83 16.58 -12.81
C ARG A 244 -6.90 15.51 -12.55
N LEU A 245 -6.53 14.42 -11.89
CA LEU A 245 -7.46 13.37 -11.46
C LEU A 245 -8.48 13.91 -10.44
N TRP A 246 -8.00 14.66 -9.45
CA TRP A 246 -8.86 15.33 -8.47
C TRP A 246 -9.83 16.30 -9.14
N ASP A 247 -9.35 17.19 -10.02
CA ASP A 247 -10.17 18.17 -10.72
C ASP A 247 -11.17 17.53 -11.68
N ALA A 248 -10.90 16.33 -12.17
CA ALA A 248 -11.84 15.52 -12.92
C ALA A 248 -12.91 14.86 -12.05
N GLY A 249 -12.78 14.91 -10.72
CA GLY A 249 -13.74 14.33 -9.77
C GLY A 249 -13.46 12.87 -9.39
N VAL A 250 -12.29 12.33 -9.73
CA VAL A 250 -11.91 10.97 -9.29
C VAL A 250 -11.71 10.96 -7.78
N PRO A 251 -12.31 10.00 -7.06
CA PRO A 251 -12.03 9.85 -5.63
C PRO A 251 -10.56 9.53 -5.39
N ILE A 252 -9.91 10.26 -4.49
CA ILE A 252 -8.49 10.09 -4.17
C ILE A 252 -8.32 9.94 -2.66
N VAL A 253 -7.42 9.02 -2.28
CA VAL A 253 -6.81 8.89 -0.97
C VAL A 253 -5.31 9.11 -1.15
N LEU A 254 -4.69 9.96 -0.33
CA LEU A 254 -3.23 10.09 -0.30
C LEU A 254 -2.65 9.08 0.67
N SER A 255 -1.58 8.43 0.25
CA SER A 255 -0.90 7.35 0.98
C SER A 255 0.60 7.40 0.75
N THR A 256 1.38 6.58 1.48
CA THR A 256 2.84 6.63 1.47
C THR A 256 3.53 5.50 0.72
N ASP A 257 2.88 4.34 0.58
CA ASP A 257 3.40 3.12 -0.05
C ASP A 257 4.56 2.48 0.77
N ASP A 258 5.82 2.77 0.45
CA ASP A 258 7.02 2.27 1.13
C ASP A 258 7.81 3.43 1.77
N PRO A 259 7.31 4.02 2.86
CA PRO A 259 7.75 5.33 3.34
C PRO A 259 9.23 5.40 3.74
N ALA A 260 9.83 4.32 4.24
CA ALA A 260 11.27 4.33 4.56
C ALA A 260 12.14 4.23 3.30
N LEU A 261 11.67 3.57 2.25
CA LEU A 261 12.38 3.47 0.97
C LEU A 261 12.23 4.74 0.12
N PHE A 262 11.13 5.47 0.30
CA PHE A 262 10.85 6.71 -0.44
C PHE A 262 11.24 7.97 0.33
N ASP A 263 11.66 7.85 1.59
CA ASP A 263 11.96 8.97 2.49
C ASP A 263 10.79 9.94 2.57
N CYS A 264 9.60 9.42 2.86
CA CYS A 264 8.37 10.20 2.99
C CYS A 264 7.56 9.81 4.23
N THR A 265 6.60 10.65 4.55
CA THR A 265 5.60 10.46 5.61
C THR A 265 4.22 10.82 5.07
N LEU A 266 3.15 10.35 5.69
CA LEU A 266 1.81 10.77 5.28
C LEU A 266 1.64 12.30 5.41
N ALA A 267 2.23 12.90 6.43
CA ALA A 267 2.23 14.34 6.60
C ALA A 267 2.94 15.05 5.44
N SER A 268 4.10 14.52 4.98
CA SER A 268 4.83 15.10 3.85
C SER A 268 4.08 14.95 2.52
N GLU A 269 3.29 13.88 2.31
CA GLU A 269 2.44 13.72 1.12
C GLU A 269 1.36 14.81 1.05
N TYR A 270 0.71 15.11 2.17
CA TYR A 270 -0.25 16.22 2.25
C TYR A 270 0.40 17.59 2.05
N ASP A 271 1.59 17.81 2.63
CA ASP A 271 2.37 19.03 2.41
C ASP A 271 2.78 19.18 0.93
N LEU A 272 3.17 18.08 0.31
CA LEU A 272 3.53 18.02 -1.11
C LEU A 272 2.33 18.34 -2.00
N ALA A 273 1.15 17.79 -1.70
CA ALA A 273 -0.09 18.11 -2.38
C ALA A 273 -0.41 19.60 -2.33
N ALA A 274 -0.22 20.25 -1.16
CA ALA A 274 -0.43 21.70 -1.00
C ALA A 274 0.57 22.51 -1.82
N ARG A 275 1.86 22.23 -1.65
CA ARG A 275 2.94 23.11 -2.17
C ARG A 275 3.17 22.93 -3.66
N ALA A 276 3.13 21.68 -4.16
CA ALA A 276 3.46 21.39 -5.54
C ALA A 276 2.24 21.43 -6.47
N PHE A 277 1.05 21.09 -5.95
CA PHE A 277 -0.16 20.96 -6.76
C PHE A 277 -1.26 21.97 -6.42
N GLY A 278 -1.03 22.83 -5.42
CA GLY A 278 -1.95 23.91 -5.07
C GLY A 278 -3.26 23.44 -4.44
N PHE A 279 -3.28 22.27 -3.80
CA PHE A 279 -4.44 21.85 -3.01
C PHE A 279 -4.69 22.84 -1.88
N THR A 280 -5.93 23.33 -1.80
CA THR A 280 -6.34 24.22 -0.72
C THR A 280 -6.49 23.46 0.60
N GLN A 281 -6.54 24.18 1.73
CA GLN A 281 -6.76 23.56 3.04
C GLN A 281 -8.10 22.79 3.10
N GLU A 282 -9.12 23.28 2.39
CA GLU A 282 -10.41 22.63 2.28
C GLU A 282 -10.32 21.32 1.51
N GLN A 283 -9.60 21.31 0.38
CA GLN A 283 -9.35 20.10 -0.42
C GLN A 283 -8.49 19.08 0.35
N LEU A 284 -7.48 19.51 1.10
CA LEU A 284 -6.71 18.63 1.97
C LEU A 284 -7.57 18.04 3.10
N ALA A 285 -8.50 18.81 3.64
CA ALA A 285 -9.46 18.30 4.62
C ALA A 285 -10.43 17.27 4.00
N GLU A 286 -10.79 17.44 2.73
CA GLU A 286 -11.60 16.47 2.00
C GLU A 286 -10.81 15.19 1.72
N LEU A 287 -9.54 15.27 1.27
CA LEU A 287 -8.66 14.11 1.13
C LEU A 287 -8.53 13.33 2.45
N ALA A 288 -8.41 14.04 3.58
CA ALA A 288 -8.38 13.39 4.90
C ALA A 288 -9.72 12.72 5.25
N ARG A 289 -10.86 13.29 4.89
CA ARG A 289 -12.17 12.62 5.05
C ARG A 289 -12.30 11.40 4.14
N ASN A 290 -11.78 11.49 2.91
CA ASN A 290 -11.78 10.36 1.96
C ASN A 290 -11.01 9.16 2.53
N SER A 291 -9.89 9.38 3.23
CA SER A 291 -9.13 8.27 3.81
C SER A 291 -9.96 7.43 4.79
N PHE A 292 -10.89 8.04 5.53
CA PHE A 292 -11.84 7.31 6.39
C PHE A 292 -13.05 6.75 5.62
N ARG A 293 -13.54 7.49 4.62
CA ARG A 293 -14.70 7.06 3.81
C ARG A 293 -14.42 5.77 3.07
N TYR A 294 -13.20 5.62 2.56
CA TYR A 294 -12.78 4.48 1.75
C TYR A 294 -12.02 3.41 2.54
N ALA A 295 -11.90 3.56 3.87
CA ALA A 295 -11.40 2.49 4.72
C ALA A 295 -12.30 1.24 4.60
N PHE A 296 -11.68 0.07 4.57
CA PHE A 296 -12.42 -1.19 4.42
C PHE A 296 -13.22 -1.57 5.66
N GLU A 297 -12.80 -1.12 6.82
CA GLU A 297 -13.61 -1.18 8.02
C GLU A 297 -14.17 0.21 8.33
N GLN A 298 -15.48 0.27 8.60
CA GLN A 298 -16.11 1.52 9.02
C GLN A 298 -15.51 1.96 10.36
N VAL A 299 -14.64 2.95 10.30
CA VAL A 299 -14.16 3.62 11.50
C VAL A 299 -15.33 4.46 12.03
N GLY A 300 -15.96 4.00 13.11
CA GLY A 300 -17.01 4.78 13.76
C GLY A 300 -16.47 6.20 13.97
N ALA A 301 -17.26 7.21 13.58
CA ALA A 301 -16.90 8.61 13.75
C ALA A 301 -16.45 8.81 15.21
N VAL A 302 -15.14 8.91 15.41
CA VAL A 302 -14.57 9.23 16.73
C VAL A 302 -15.15 10.58 17.10
N GLY A 303 -15.95 10.57 18.14
CA GLY A 303 -16.80 11.67 18.59
C GLY A 303 -15.99 12.97 18.73
N ARG A 304 -16.69 14.02 18.44
CA ARG A 304 -16.44 15.46 18.44
C ARG A 304 -15.46 15.96 19.49
#